data_0d019c411a344890b8e4981b70544878
#
_entry.id   0d019c411a344890b8e4981b70544878
#
_cell.length_a   1.000
_cell.length_b   1.000
_cell.length_c   1.000
_cell.angle_alpha   90.00
_cell.angle_beta   90.00
_cell.angle_gamma   90.00
#
_symmetry.space_group_name_H-M   'P 1'
#
loop_
_entity.id
_entity.type
_entity.pdbx_description
1 polymer ?
#
loop_
_entity_poly.entity_id
_entity_poly.type
_entity_poly.pdbx_seq_one_letter_code
_entity_poly.pdbx_strand_id
1 'polypeptide(L)'
;VSATQAPKRDRRLDILAATCRLVVRDGIDGIRSAGVAAEAGTSVGLVHYHYPTLEDLVLAAYLWDQERAWTPVAELDQEDDPVAMLRLLLEGQLAASEPDVRAAFVLWQEYARRAVFDEAIRAAVVLRIERWLDAMTELLRAAHARGACTWGTDADKASLQLAAALFGGSVLHLIGLIPVEAAAADMRASLDRVLGTRQPLPAPTVALRRLTLPAPPEASAADAILDAALRVIARGGVRAAHFADIAEEAGVSTALPRYYHGTLDGLLAAAFARFVGQRRDRMLARAALIDDPRERVRDAVLADTVLTPGERRDARVIWHEFLRLGFVREDLRGAVGAAVGADIDRLAGLIAEAQAVDAAAAGVVPLAAARRLVEALNGLDLGGLLGLVDDEQALRILSWVVADELDQ
;
A
#
# COMPACT_ATOMS: atom_id res chain seq x y z
N VAL A 1 8.86 -39.04 41.65
CA VAL A 1 8.32 -37.75 41.16
C VAL A 1 9.25 -37.29 40.04
N SER A 2 8.85 -37.59 38.81
CA SER A 2 9.61 -37.20 37.58
C SER A 2 9.35 -35.72 37.35
N ALA A 3 10.40 -34.89 37.43
CA ALA A 3 10.33 -33.49 37.04
C ALA A 3 10.10 -33.43 35.53
N THR A 4 8.92 -32.97 35.14
CA THR A 4 8.60 -32.65 33.74
C THR A 4 9.55 -31.54 33.31
N GLN A 5 10.57 -31.87 32.50
CA GLN A 5 11.44 -30.89 31.89
C GLN A 5 10.55 -29.97 31.05
N ALA A 6 10.58 -28.66 31.38
CA ALA A 6 9.96 -27.66 30.54
C ALA A 6 10.50 -27.80 29.09
N PRO A 7 9.66 -27.65 28.05
CA PRO A 7 10.08 -27.81 26.67
C PRO A 7 11.28 -26.89 26.40
N LYS A 8 12.34 -27.47 25.85
CA LYS A 8 13.58 -26.76 25.54
C LYS A 8 13.24 -25.59 24.58
N ARG A 9 13.32 -24.37 25.11
CA ARG A 9 12.98 -23.14 24.40
C ARG A 9 13.79 -23.08 23.10
N ASP A 10 13.10 -23.04 21.97
CA ASP A 10 13.77 -22.96 20.67
C ASP A 10 14.27 -21.52 20.44
N ARG A 11 15.57 -21.33 20.66
CA ARG A 11 16.25 -20.03 20.54
C ARG A 11 16.14 -19.45 19.15
N ARG A 12 16.01 -20.29 18.13
CA ARG A 12 15.81 -19.84 16.75
C ARG A 12 14.47 -19.14 16.59
N LEU A 13 13.41 -19.69 17.17
CA LEU A 13 12.07 -19.08 17.13
C LEU A 13 12.03 -17.79 17.97
N ASP A 14 12.71 -17.75 19.11
CA ASP A 14 12.83 -16.52 19.93
C ASP A 14 13.47 -15.38 19.10
N ILE A 15 14.51 -15.67 18.29
CA ILE A 15 15.19 -14.70 17.42
C ILE A 15 14.22 -14.21 16.33
N LEU A 16 13.47 -15.09 15.67
CA LEU A 16 12.52 -14.71 14.62
C LEU A 16 11.41 -13.83 15.18
N ALA A 17 10.81 -14.22 16.30
CA ALA A 17 9.78 -13.43 16.98
C ALA A 17 10.29 -12.06 17.44
N ALA A 18 11.52 -11.99 17.96
CA ALA A 18 12.15 -10.72 18.31
C ALA A 18 12.38 -9.83 17.09
N THR A 19 12.78 -10.42 15.94
CA THR A 19 12.95 -9.70 14.69
C THR A 19 11.64 -9.08 14.21
N CYS A 20 10.54 -9.85 14.21
CA CYS A 20 9.21 -9.33 13.85
C CYS A 20 8.79 -8.16 14.75
N ARG A 21 8.96 -8.27 16.07
CA ARG A 21 8.65 -7.16 17.00
C ARG A 21 9.47 -5.90 16.71
N LEU A 22 10.75 -6.06 16.39
CA LEU A 22 11.62 -4.93 16.04
C LEU A 22 11.23 -4.31 14.69
N VAL A 23 10.85 -5.12 13.69
CA VAL A 23 10.33 -4.60 12.42
C VAL A 23 9.09 -3.74 12.64
N VAL A 24 8.16 -4.19 13.50
CA VAL A 24 6.94 -3.41 13.82
C VAL A 24 7.28 -2.09 14.52
N ARG A 25 8.28 -2.10 15.41
CA ARG A 25 8.66 -0.92 16.20
C ARG A 25 9.53 0.08 15.43
N ASP A 26 10.57 -0.42 14.74
CA ASP A 26 11.67 0.37 14.20
C ASP A 26 11.73 0.36 12.65
N GLY A 27 10.88 -0.45 11.99
CA GLY A 27 10.96 -0.75 10.55
C GLY A 27 12.12 -1.69 10.22
N ILE A 28 12.11 -2.30 9.03
CA ILE A 28 13.19 -3.20 8.56
C ILE A 28 14.54 -2.47 8.53
N ASP A 29 14.57 -1.22 8.12
CA ASP A 29 15.82 -0.45 8.00
C ASP A 29 16.44 -0.12 9.37
N GLY A 30 15.67 -0.18 10.45
CA GLY A 30 16.13 0.00 11.84
C GLY A 30 16.77 -1.24 12.46
N ILE A 31 16.61 -2.42 11.87
CA ILE A 31 17.08 -3.68 12.45
C ILE A 31 18.60 -3.75 12.50
N ARG A 32 19.11 -4.22 13.67
CA ARG A 32 20.53 -4.50 13.90
C ARG A 32 20.65 -5.80 14.68
N SER A 33 21.63 -6.65 14.36
CA SER A 33 21.84 -7.94 15.03
C SER A 33 21.97 -7.81 16.56
N ALA A 34 22.58 -6.72 17.04
CA ALA A 34 22.67 -6.44 18.47
C ALA A 34 21.31 -6.15 19.11
N GLY A 35 20.44 -5.40 18.43
CA GLY A 35 19.08 -5.15 18.90
C GLY A 35 18.25 -6.43 18.95
N VAL A 36 18.36 -7.28 17.91
CA VAL A 36 17.67 -8.59 17.87
C VAL A 36 18.16 -9.50 19.00
N ALA A 37 19.47 -9.56 19.24
CA ALA A 37 20.04 -10.35 20.33
C ALA A 37 19.52 -9.90 21.70
N ALA A 38 19.49 -8.60 21.95
CA ALA A 38 18.95 -8.02 23.19
C ALA A 38 17.46 -8.33 23.35
N GLU A 39 16.66 -8.12 22.32
CA GLU A 39 15.21 -8.38 22.31
C GLU A 39 14.87 -9.87 22.50
N ALA A 40 15.68 -10.78 21.93
CA ALA A 40 15.52 -12.23 22.04
C ALA A 40 16.10 -12.80 23.35
N GLY A 41 16.80 -12.00 24.15
CA GLY A 41 17.50 -12.46 25.35
C GLY A 41 18.63 -13.44 25.03
N THR A 42 19.41 -13.18 23.98
CA THR A 42 20.50 -14.05 23.51
C THR A 42 21.75 -13.25 23.18
N SER A 43 22.80 -13.91 22.65
CA SER A 43 24.03 -13.24 22.20
C SER A 43 23.98 -12.94 20.70
N VAL A 44 24.71 -11.88 20.29
CA VAL A 44 24.90 -11.55 18.86
C VAL A 44 25.54 -12.72 18.09
N GLY A 45 26.48 -13.44 18.74
CA GLY A 45 27.11 -14.62 18.16
C GLY A 45 26.10 -15.73 17.84
N LEU A 46 25.08 -15.92 18.67
CA LEU A 46 24.04 -16.92 18.41
C LEU A 46 23.09 -16.46 17.27
N VAL A 47 22.81 -15.17 17.17
CA VAL A 47 22.06 -14.63 16.02
C VAL A 47 22.81 -14.92 14.72
N HIS A 48 24.09 -14.59 14.63
CA HIS A 48 24.91 -14.85 13.43
C HIS A 48 25.16 -16.35 13.18
N TYR A 49 25.16 -17.18 14.21
CA TYR A 49 25.24 -18.62 14.04
C TYR A 49 24.03 -19.19 13.29
N HIS A 50 22.83 -18.70 13.59
CA HIS A 50 21.60 -19.13 12.93
C HIS A 50 21.34 -18.40 11.60
N TYR A 51 21.72 -17.13 11.52
CA TYR A 51 21.46 -16.25 10.37
C TYR A 51 22.75 -15.45 10.09
N PRO A 52 23.55 -15.89 9.09
CA PRO A 52 24.85 -15.29 8.79
C PRO A 52 24.77 -13.82 8.42
N THR A 53 23.71 -13.41 7.71
CA THR A 53 23.49 -12.02 7.32
C THR A 53 22.18 -11.48 7.93
N LEU A 54 22.04 -10.16 7.93
CA LEU A 54 20.81 -9.51 8.38
C LEU A 54 19.67 -9.78 7.38
N GLU A 55 19.99 -9.87 6.11
CA GLU A 55 19.06 -10.21 5.02
C GLU A 55 18.48 -11.60 5.22
N ASP A 56 19.32 -12.63 5.53
CA ASP A 56 18.85 -13.98 5.85
C ASP A 56 17.91 -13.99 7.05
N LEU A 57 18.23 -13.22 8.09
CA LEU A 57 17.40 -13.10 9.29
C LEU A 57 16.04 -12.49 8.97
N VAL A 58 16.02 -11.39 8.23
CA VAL A 58 14.80 -10.67 7.86
C VAL A 58 13.91 -11.56 6.98
N LEU A 59 14.47 -12.23 5.98
CA LEU A 59 13.73 -13.16 5.14
C LEU A 59 13.17 -14.35 5.95
N ALA A 60 13.97 -14.94 6.84
CA ALA A 60 13.53 -16.04 7.67
C ALA A 60 12.41 -15.63 8.65
N ALA A 61 12.49 -14.40 9.20
CA ALA A 61 11.45 -13.86 10.07
C ALA A 61 10.13 -13.67 9.32
N TYR A 62 10.18 -13.15 8.09
CA TYR A 62 9.01 -13.05 7.21
C TYR A 62 8.36 -14.42 6.96
N LEU A 63 9.15 -15.37 6.48
CA LEU A 63 8.63 -16.72 6.16
C LEU A 63 7.99 -17.38 7.39
N TRP A 64 8.62 -17.27 8.56
CA TRP A 64 8.11 -17.82 9.81
C TRP A 64 6.78 -17.15 10.23
N ASP A 65 6.69 -15.82 10.13
CA ASP A 65 5.46 -15.08 10.44
C ASP A 65 4.32 -15.47 9.50
N GLN A 66 4.60 -15.55 8.22
CA GLN A 66 3.62 -15.91 7.20
C GLN A 66 3.10 -17.35 7.36
N GLU A 67 3.96 -18.29 7.72
CA GLU A 67 3.53 -19.68 8.00
C GLU A 67 2.50 -19.72 9.14
N ARG A 68 2.74 -18.96 10.20
CA ARG A 68 1.82 -18.86 11.34
C ARG A 68 0.50 -18.18 11.00
N ALA A 69 0.55 -17.11 10.19
CA ALA A 69 -0.64 -16.39 9.76
C ALA A 69 -1.53 -17.22 8.81
N TRP A 70 -0.92 -18.18 8.07
CA TRP A 70 -1.65 -18.99 7.09
C TRP A 70 -2.32 -20.25 7.68
N THR A 71 -1.82 -20.79 8.76
CA THR A 71 -2.34 -22.03 9.34
C THR A 71 -3.87 -22.01 9.55
N PRO A 72 -4.48 -20.93 10.08
CA PRO A 72 -5.92 -20.87 10.25
C PRO A 72 -6.72 -20.95 8.93
N VAL A 73 -6.15 -20.43 7.84
CA VAL A 73 -6.80 -20.42 6.51
C VAL A 73 -6.73 -21.79 5.85
N ALA A 74 -5.63 -22.51 6.04
CA ALA A 74 -5.43 -23.85 5.49
C ALA A 74 -6.31 -24.94 6.16
N GLU A 75 -6.82 -24.64 7.36
CA GLU A 75 -7.72 -25.53 8.12
C GLU A 75 -9.21 -25.34 7.79
N LEU A 76 -9.56 -24.37 6.90
CA LEU A 76 -10.94 -24.13 6.49
C LEU A 76 -11.44 -25.31 5.61
N ASP A 77 -12.62 -25.85 5.95
CA ASP A 77 -13.21 -26.95 5.20
C ASP A 77 -13.83 -26.43 3.89
N GLN A 78 -13.56 -27.13 2.78
CA GLN A 78 -14.10 -26.74 1.45
C GLN A 78 -15.61 -26.96 1.33
N GLU A 79 -16.27 -27.64 2.28
CA GLU A 79 -17.73 -27.81 2.34
C GLU A 79 -18.47 -26.57 2.90
N ASP A 80 -17.74 -25.62 3.50
CA ASP A 80 -18.29 -24.41 4.09
C ASP A 80 -18.85 -23.45 3.02
N ASP A 81 -19.68 -22.50 3.47
CA ASP A 81 -20.22 -21.44 2.63
C ASP A 81 -19.08 -20.54 2.10
N PRO A 82 -18.85 -20.50 0.76
CA PRO A 82 -17.76 -19.73 0.19
C PRO A 82 -17.86 -18.21 0.47
N VAL A 83 -19.07 -17.67 0.68
CA VAL A 83 -19.26 -16.26 1.06
C VAL A 83 -18.81 -16.04 2.51
N ALA A 84 -19.17 -16.96 3.41
CA ALA A 84 -18.72 -16.90 4.80
C ALA A 84 -17.18 -17.01 4.89
N MET A 85 -16.57 -17.85 4.06
CA MET A 85 -15.12 -18.00 3.98
C MET A 85 -14.44 -16.74 3.43
N LEU A 86 -15.00 -16.10 2.38
CA LEU A 86 -14.49 -14.82 1.87
C LEU A 86 -14.54 -13.73 2.96
N ARG A 87 -15.65 -13.65 3.72
CA ARG A 87 -15.75 -12.73 4.85
C ARG A 87 -14.68 -13.01 5.91
N LEU A 88 -14.48 -14.27 6.27
CA LEU A 88 -13.46 -14.66 7.24
C LEU A 88 -12.04 -14.29 6.75
N LEU A 89 -11.73 -14.53 5.48
CA LEU A 89 -10.43 -14.19 4.88
C LEU A 89 -10.14 -12.69 4.86
N LEU A 90 -11.15 -11.88 4.63
CA LEU A 90 -10.99 -10.42 4.46
C LEU A 90 -11.23 -9.68 5.77
N GLU A 91 -12.39 -9.89 6.41
CA GLU A 91 -12.76 -9.21 7.65
C GLU A 91 -11.99 -9.78 8.85
N GLY A 92 -11.65 -11.07 8.84
CA GLY A 92 -10.89 -11.72 9.92
C GLY A 92 -9.52 -11.10 10.17
N GLN A 93 -8.90 -10.54 9.14
CA GLN A 93 -7.62 -9.82 9.28
C GLN A 93 -7.78 -8.48 10.04
N LEU A 94 -9.00 -7.95 10.09
CA LEU A 94 -9.35 -6.69 10.77
C LEU A 94 -10.11 -6.92 12.09
N ALA A 95 -10.37 -8.18 12.45
CA ALA A 95 -11.20 -8.53 13.61
C ALA A 95 -10.41 -8.72 14.93
N ALA A 96 -9.09 -8.80 14.87
CA ALA A 96 -8.24 -8.91 16.06
C ALA A 96 -8.20 -7.60 16.87
N SER A 97 -7.54 -7.60 18.03
CA SER A 97 -7.35 -6.37 18.79
C SER A 97 -6.63 -5.30 17.95
N GLU A 98 -6.95 -4.04 18.15
CA GLU A 98 -6.35 -2.93 17.35
C GLU A 98 -4.81 -2.97 17.34
N PRO A 99 -4.09 -3.20 18.46
CA PRO A 99 -2.64 -3.32 18.44
C PRO A 99 -2.12 -4.50 17.59
N ASP A 100 -2.83 -5.64 17.61
CA ASP A 100 -2.42 -6.84 16.85
C ASP A 100 -2.66 -6.64 15.34
N VAL A 101 -3.79 -6.06 14.97
CA VAL A 101 -4.10 -5.67 13.57
C VAL A 101 -3.03 -4.71 13.05
N ARG A 102 -2.73 -3.66 13.83
CA ARG A 102 -1.70 -2.70 13.49
C ARG A 102 -0.34 -3.35 13.30
N ALA A 103 0.08 -4.21 14.22
CA ALA A 103 1.36 -4.91 14.15
C ALA A 103 1.45 -5.80 12.89
N ALA A 104 0.40 -6.57 12.59
CA ALA A 104 0.35 -7.42 11.41
C ALA A 104 0.45 -6.60 10.10
N PHE A 105 -0.29 -5.49 10.00
CA PHE A 105 -0.23 -4.64 8.81
C PHE A 105 1.09 -3.87 8.68
N VAL A 106 1.68 -3.36 9.77
CA VAL A 106 3.02 -2.74 9.72
C VAL A 106 4.04 -3.75 9.24
N LEU A 107 4.02 -4.96 9.79
CA LEU A 107 4.94 -6.03 9.38
C LEU A 107 4.78 -6.35 7.88
N TRP A 108 3.54 -6.53 7.44
CA TRP A 108 3.22 -6.75 6.02
C TRP A 108 3.74 -5.63 5.13
N GLN A 109 3.42 -4.37 5.44
CA GLN A 109 3.82 -3.21 4.63
C GLN A 109 5.34 -3.05 4.56
N GLU A 110 6.06 -3.30 5.66
CA GLU A 110 7.51 -3.27 5.70
C GLU A 110 8.14 -4.30 4.75
N TYR A 111 7.61 -5.53 4.74
CA TYR A 111 8.10 -6.57 3.82
C TYR A 111 7.70 -6.33 2.37
N ALA A 112 6.45 -5.92 2.10
CA ALA A 112 5.99 -5.61 0.76
C ALA A 112 6.82 -4.47 0.14
N ARG A 113 7.13 -3.44 0.91
CA ARG A 113 8.02 -2.37 0.49
C ARG A 113 9.45 -2.86 0.26
N ARG A 114 10.01 -3.64 1.17
CA ARG A 114 11.36 -4.18 1.00
C ARG A 114 11.48 -5.03 -0.27
N ALA A 115 10.44 -5.75 -0.63
CA ALA A 115 10.34 -6.53 -1.85
C ALA A 115 10.50 -5.70 -3.14
N VAL A 116 10.25 -4.39 -3.10
CA VAL A 116 10.47 -3.50 -4.26
C VAL A 116 11.96 -3.40 -4.62
N PHE A 117 12.85 -3.57 -3.63
CA PHE A 117 14.30 -3.39 -3.77
C PHE A 117 15.12 -4.68 -3.53
N ASP A 118 14.49 -5.77 -3.12
CA ASP A 118 15.14 -7.01 -2.72
C ASP A 118 14.46 -8.21 -3.39
N GLU A 119 15.17 -8.85 -4.31
CA GLU A 119 14.62 -9.93 -5.13
C GLU A 119 14.24 -11.17 -4.34
N ALA A 120 15.04 -11.54 -3.31
CA ALA A 120 14.75 -12.71 -2.50
C ALA A 120 13.46 -12.51 -1.67
N ILE A 121 13.31 -11.32 -1.08
CA ILE A 121 12.09 -10.95 -0.36
C ILE A 121 10.92 -10.81 -1.32
N ARG A 122 11.13 -10.24 -2.52
CA ARG A 122 10.09 -10.14 -3.55
C ARG A 122 9.53 -11.50 -3.92
N ALA A 123 10.38 -12.46 -4.23
CA ALA A 123 9.96 -13.81 -4.59
C ALA A 123 9.09 -14.45 -3.49
N ALA A 124 9.46 -14.29 -2.22
CA ALA A 124 8.70 -14.81 -1.10
C ALA A 124 7.36 -14.08 -0.89
N VAL A 125 7.36 -12.74 -1.00
CA VAL A 125 6.16 -11.90 -0.85
C VAL A 125 5.17 -12.17 -1.99
N VAL A 126 5.62 -12.17 -3.23
CA VAL A 126 4.79 -12.42 -4.42
C VAL A 126 4.16 -13.80 -4.36
N LEU A 127 4.95 -14.85 -4.13
CA LEU A 127 4.44 -16.22 -3.99
C LEU A 127 3.32 -16.32 -2.93
N ARG A 128 3.47 -15.57 -1.84
CA ARG A 128 2.48 -15.57 -0.76
C ARG A 128 1.18 -14.88 -1.19
N ILE A 129 1.29 -13.73 -1.86
CA ILE A 129 0.11 -13.00 -2.35
C ILE A 129 -0.61 -13.81 -3.42
N GLU A 130 0.13 -14.41 -4.36
CA GLU A 130 -0.45 -15.24 -5.41
C GLU A 130 -1.29 -16.39 -4.83
N ARG A 131 -0.76 -17.13 -3.85
CA ARG A 131 -1.52 -18.19 -3.15
C ARG A 131 -2.79 -17.66 -2.49
N TRP A 132 -2.72 -16.48 -1.91
CA TRP A 132 -3.88 -15.86 -1.26
C TRP A 132 -4.92 -15.38 -2.29
N LEU A 133 -4.47 -14.80 -3.41
CA LEU A 133 -5.32 -14.42 -4.53
C LEU A 133 -5.98 -15.65 -5.18
N ASP A 134 -5.23 -16.74 -5.36
CA ASP A 134 -5.76 -18.01 -5.89
C ASP A 134 -6.89 -18.54 -4.98
N ALA A 135 -6.67 -18.57 -3.67
CA ALA A 135 -7.69 -19.01 -2.71
C ALA A 135 -8.96 -18.14 -2.78
N MET A 136 -8.82 -16.81 -2.84
CA MET A 136 -9.97 -15.91 -3.01
C MET A 136 -10.68 -16.13 -4.36
N THR A 137 -9.91 -16.31 -5.43
CA THR A 137 -10.45 -16.57 -6.76
C THR A 137 -11.27 -17.86 -6.80
N GLU A 138 -10.78 -18.92 -6.15
CA GLU A 138 -11.51 -20.20 -6.02
C GLU A 138 -12.80 -20.03 -5.22
N LEU A 139 -12.78 -19.28 -4.10
CA LEU A 139 -13.97 -18.99 -3.31
C LEU A 139 -15.00 -18.16 -4.08
N LEU A 140 -14.57 -17.17 -4.86
CA LEU A 140 -15.45 -16.38 -5.73
C LEU A 140 -16.08 -17.23 -6.82
N ARG A 141 -15.33 -18.16 -7.43
CA ARG A 141 -15.87 -19.11 -8.40
C ARG A 141 -16.88 -20.06 -7.75
N ALA A 142 -16.61 -20.55 -6.55
CA ALA A 142 -17.53 -21.40 -5.80
C ALA A 142 -18.82 -20.62 -5.40
N ALA A 143 -18.70 -19.36 -4.98
CA ALA A 143 -19.82 -18.48 -4.70
C ALA A 143 -20.69 -18.25 -5.96
N HIS A 144 -20.05 -18.04 -7.11
CA HIS A 144 -20.74 -17.93 -8.40
C HIS A 144 -21.48 -19.21 -8.76
N ALA A 145 -20.84 -20.37 -8.65
CA ALA A 145 -21.46 -21.67 -8.94
C ALA A 145 -22.69 -21.96 -8.06
N ARG A 146 -22.74 -21.38 -6.84
CA ARG A 146 -23.91 -21.44 -5.93
C ARG A 146 -24.91 -20.29 -6.16
N GLY A 147 -24.71 -19.43 -7.16
CA GLY A 147 -25.58 -18.31 -7.48
C GLY A 147 -25.47 -17.13 -6.51
N ALA A 148 -24.46 -17.08 -5.66
CA ALA A 148 -24.25 -16.02 -4.68
C ALA A 148 -23.56 -14.77 -5.26
N CYS A 149 -22.96 -14.86 -6.46
CA CYS A 149 -22.39 -13.71 -7.17
C CYS A 149 -22.34 -13.95 -8.69
N THR A 150 -22.06 -12.87 -9.45
CA THR A 150 -22.06 -12.90 -10.93
C THR A 150 -20.66 -12.92 -11.55
N TRP A 151 -19.59 -12.96 -10.76
CA TRP A 151 -18.20 -12.78 -11.19
C TRP A 151 -17.50 -14.04 -11.75
N GLY A 152 -18.21 -15.10 -12.13
CA GLY A 152 -17.62 -16.39 -12.50
C GLY A 152 -16.45 -16.34 -13.50
N THR A 153 -16.51 -15.46 -14.49
CA THR A 153 -15.46 -15.32 -15.53
C THR A 153 -14.36 -14.30 -15.18
N ASP A 154 -14.61 -13.39 -14.24
CA ASP A 154 -13.72 -12.31 -13.85
C ASP A 154 -13.30 -12.41 -12.37
N ALA A 155 -13.38 -13.60 -11.77
CA ALA A 155 -13.10 -13.84 -10.36
C ALA A 155 -11.66 -13.44 -9.96
N ASP A 156 -10.69 -13.57 -10.86
CA ASP A 156 -9.30 -13.11 -10.70
C ASP A 156 -9.22 -11.58 -10.57
N LYS A 157 -9.98 -10.83 -11.35
CA LYS A 157 -10.05 -9.36 -11.24
C LYS A 157 -10.72 -8.91 -9.96
N ALA A 158 -11.81 -9.60 -9.58
CA ALA A 158 -12.50 -9.34 -8.32
C ALA A 158 -11.59 -9.61 -7.10
N SER A 159 -10.78 -10.68 -7.15
CA SER A 159 -9.78 -10.97 -6.12
C SER A 159 -8.73 -9.88 -5.99
N LEU A 160 -8.20 -9.39 -7.11
CA LEU A 160 -7.24 -8.28 -7.12
C LEU A 160 -7.86 -6.99 -6.57
N GLN A 161 -9.11 -6.70 -6.88
CA GLN A 161 -9.82 -5.53 -6.35
C GLN A 161 -10.00 -5.63 -4.83
N LEU A 162 -10.45 -6.79 -4.33
CA LEU A 162 -10.61 -7.01 -2.89
C LEU A 162 -9.27 -6.94 -2.15
N ALA A 163 -8.21 -7.48 -2.75
CA ALA A 163 -6.85 -7.35 -2.24
C ALA A 163 -6.41 -5.88 -2.17
N ALA A 164 -6.68 -5.11 -3.22
CA ALA A 164 -6.34 -3.69 -3.27
C ALA A 164 -7.11 -2.90 -2.19
N ALA A 165 -8.39 -3.16 -1.99
CA ALA A 165 -9.19 -2.55 -0.94
C ALA A 165 -8.66 -2.87 0.46
N LEU A 166 -8.29 -4.13 0.75
CA LEU A 166 -7.74 -4.54 2.04
C LEU A 166 -6.38 -3.87 2.31
N PHE A 167 -5.46 -3.93 1.35
CA PHE A 167 -4.11 -3.37 1.51
C PHE A 167 -4.14 -1.85 1.57
N GLY A 168 -4.96 -1.19 0.76
CA GLY A 168 -5.12 0.26 0.80
C GLY A 168 -5.83 0.75 2.07
N GLY A 169 -6.88 0.05 2.52
CA GLY A 169 -7.57 0.34 3.78
C GLY A 169 -6.64 0.21 4.98
N SER A 170 -5.75 -0.80 4.98
CA SER A 170 -4.72 -0.94 6.01
C SER A 170 -3.78 0.26 6.07
N VAL A 171 -3.42 0.85 4.92
CA VAL A 171 -2.61 2.07 4.85
C VAL A 171 -3.31 3.23 5.55
N LEU A 172 -4.60 3.48 5.26
CA LEU A 172 -5.36 4.58 5.87
C LEU A 172 -5.45 4.42 7.40
N HIS A 173 -5.62 3.18 7.87
CA HIS A 173 -5.58 2.87 9.30
C HIS A 173 -4.20 3.14 9.91
N LEU A 174 -3.12 2.67 9.27
CA LEU A 174 -1.76 2.80 9.79
C LEU A 174 -1.28 4.25 9.92
N ILE A 175 -1.69 5.13 8.98
CA ILE A 175 -1.41 6.58 9.08
C ILE A 175 -2.38 7.34 9.98
N GLY A 176 -3.34 6.64 10.60
CA GLY A 176 -4.26 7.20 11.58
C GLY A 176 -5.40 8.03 11.01
N LEU A 177 -5.72 7.89 9.72
CA LEU A 177 -6.85 8.58 9.08
C LEU A 177 -8.20 7.97 9.42
N ILE A 178 -8.24 6.66 9.59
CA ILE A 178 -9.46 5.93 9.94
C ILE A 178 -9.20 4.93 11.06
N PRO A 179 -10.17 4.67 11.94
CA PRO A 179 -10.09 3.57 12.89
C PRO A 179 -10.24 2.23 12.16
N VAL A 180 -9.82 1.13 12.80
CA VAL A 180 -9.86 -0.22 12.21
C VAL A 180 -11.28 -0.66 11.85
N GLU A 181 -12.27 -0.23 12.62
CA GLU A 181 -13.70 -0.50 12.35
C GLU A 181 -14.18 0.13 11.04
N ALA A 182 -13.66 1.31 10.70
CA ALA A 182 -13.97 1.96 9.42
C ALA A 182 -13.30 1.22 8.24
N ALA A 183 -12.06 0.79 8.40
CA ALA A 183 -11.38 -0.05 7.39
C ALA A 183 -12.14 -1.38 7.18
N ALA A 184 -12.61 -2.00 8.25
CA ALA A 184 -13.44 -3.22 8.19
C ALA A 184 -14.79 -2.96 7.50
N ALA A 185 -15.42 -1.81 7.76
CA ALA A 185 -16.68 -1.43 7.10
C ALA A 185 -16.51 -1.20 5.60
N ASP A 186 -15.42 -0.53 5.18
CA ASP A 186 -15.10 -0.31 3.76
C ASP A 186 -14.77 -1.63 3.05
N MET A 187 -14.02 -2.52 3.72
CA MET A 187 -13.74 -3.86 3.19
C MET A 187 -15.02 -4.66 2.99
N ARG A 188 -15.92 -4.63 3.96
CA ARG A 188 -17.24 -5.28 3.87
C ARG A 188 -18.05 -4.71 2.73
N ALA A 189 -18.13 -3.39 2.60
CA ALA A 189 -18.82 -2.73 1.50
C ALA A 189 -18.23 -3.13 0.13
N SER A 190 -16.91 -3.24 0.02
CA SER A 190 -16.23 -3.68 -1.20
C SER A 190 -16.56 -5.14 -1.54
N LEU A 191 -16.60 -6.03 -0.55
CA LEU A 191 -17.00 -7.43 -0.73
C LEU A 191 -18.49 -7.54 -1.12
N ASP A 192 -19.40 -6.84 -0.44
CA ASP A 192 -20.84 -6.86 -0.73
C ASP A 192 -21.13 -6.38 -2.16
N ARG A 193 -20.37 -5.40 -2.66
CA ARG A 193 -20.46 -4.97 -4.06
C ARG A 193 -19.99 -6.04 -5.03
N VAL A 194 -18.82 -6.63 -4.79
CA VAL A 194 -18.33 -7.75 -5.61
C VAL A 194 -19.36 -8.88 -5.66
N LEU A 195 -19.98 -9.21 -4.55
CA LEU A 195 -21.03 -10.27 -4.49
C LEU A 195 -22.32 -9.82 -5.15
N GLY A 196 -22.71 -8.56 -5.03
CA GLY A 196 -24.00 -8.02 -5.50
C GLY A 196 -24.04 -7.54 -6.96
N THR A 197 -22.91 -7.41 -7.63
CA THR A 197 -22.83 -6.84 -8.98
C THR A 197 -23.46 -7.75 -10.02
N ARG A 198 -24.49 -7.26 -10.71
CA ARG A 198 -25.30 -8.04 -11.67
C ARG A 198 -24.62 -8.28 -13.02
N GLN A 199 -23.67 -7.46 -13.40
CA GLN A 199 -22.79 -7.66 -14.58
C GLN A 199 -21.51 -6.83 -14.40
N PRO A 200 -20.32 -7.35 -14.80
CA PRO A 200 -19.18 -6.50 -14.96
C PRO A 200 -19.53 -5.45 -16.01
N LEU A 201 -19.45 -4.18 -15.62
CA LEU A 201 -19.60 -3.10 -16.60
C LEU A 201 -18.56 -3.31 -17.68
N PRO A 202 -18.92 -3.15 -18.99
CA PRO A 202 -17.93 -3.21 -20.04
C PRO A 202 -16.81 -2.24 -19.67
N ALA A 203 -15.56 -2.75 -19.66
CA ALA A 203 -14.41 -1.91 -19.34
C ALA A 203 -14.49 -0.65 -20.22
N PRO A 204 -14.63 0.54 -19.64
CA PRO A 204 -14.66 1.75 -20.43
C PRO A 204 -13.39 1.77 -21.27
N THR A 205 -13.50 2.09 -22.56
CA THR A 205 -12.34 2.24 -23.44
C THR A 205 -11.53 3.43 -22.93
N VAL A 206 -10.50 3.14 -22.14
CA VAL A 206 -9.76 4.15 -21.40
C VAL A 206 -8.62 4.67 -22.25
N ALA A 207 -8.92 5.59 -23.16
CA ALA A 207 -7.91 6.52 -23.62
C ALA A 207 -7.96 7.75 -22.70
N LEU A 208 -7.10 7.79 -21.68
CA LEU A 208 -6.89 9.04 -20.96
C LEU A 208 -6.38 10.10 -21.94
N ARG A 209 -7.05 11.23 -21.99
CA ARG A 209 -6.70 12.33 -22.85
C ARG A 209 -5.30 12.85 -22.47
N ARG A 210 -4.35 12.81 -23.39
CA ARG A 210 -3.08 13.52 -23.21
C ARG A 210 -3.37 15.01 -23.21
N LEU A 211 -3.31 15.62 -22.04
CA LEU A 211 -3.48 17.05 -21.86
C LEU A 211 -2.10 17.73 -21.88
N THR A 212 -1.98 18.83 -22.62
CA THR A 212 -0.77 19.65 -22.56
C THR A 212 -0.87 20.56 -21.33
N LEU A 213 -0.08 20.23 -20.32
CA LEU A 213 -0.01 21.04 -19.10
C LEU A 213 0.99 22.19 -19.29
N PRO A 214 0.80 23.33 -18.60
CA PRO A 214 1.78 24.40 -18.58
C PRO A 214 3.12 23.89 -18.02
N ALA A 215 4.22 24.42 -18.55
CA ALA A 215 5.54 24.08 -18.04
C ALA A 215 5.66 24.50 -16.56
N PRO A 216 6.29 23.68 -15.71
CA PRO A 216 6.54 24.08 -14.33
C PRO A 216 7.47 25.30 -14.28
N PRO A 217 7.36 26.14 -13.21
CA PRO A 217 8.28 27.26 -13.03
C PRO A 217 9.73 26.79 -12.90
N GLU A 218 10.70 27.67 -13.20
CA GLU A 218 12.11 27.37 -13.00
C GLU A 218 12.39 26.97 -11.54
N ALA A 219 13.09 25.84 -11.37
CA ALA A 219 13.42 25.32 -10.05
C ALA A 219 14.57 26.13 -9.43
N SER A 220 14.43 26.52 -8.15
CA SER A 220 15.52 27.07 -7.37
C SER A 220 16.60 26.01 -7.07
N ALA A 221 17.78 26.42 -6.61
CA ALA A 221 18.81 25.48 -6.16
C ALA A 221 18.32 24.57 -5.01
N ALA A 222 17.49 25.09 -4.09
CA ALA A 222 16.87 24.29 -3.06
C ALA A 222 15.88 23.28 -3.65
N ASP A 223 15.08 23.67 -4.63
CA ASP A 223 14.17 22.77 -5.34
C ASP A 223 14.90 21.66 -6.09
N ALA A 224 16.03 21.99 -6.74
CA ALA A 224 16.84 21.01 -7.45
C ALA A 224 17.42 19.93 -6.51
N ILE A 225 17.77 20.30 -5.27
CA ILE A 225 18.20 19.35 -4.22
C ILE A 225 17.04 18.43 -3.81
N LEU A 226 15.82 18.98 -3.64
CA LEU A 226 14.65 18.17 -3.29
C LEU A 226 14.27 17.21 -4.42
N ASP A 227 14.31 17.66 -5.68
CA ASP A 227 14.08 16.80 -6.84
C ASP A 227 15.15 15.69 -6.95
N ALA A 228 16.41 15.99 -6.63
CA ALA A 228 17.47 15.00 -6.55
C ALA A 228 17.22 13.98 -5.42
N ALA A 229 16.77 14.44 -4.25
CA ALA A 229 16.39 13.54 -3.16
C ALA A 229 15.28 12.57 -3.57
N LEU A 230 14.24 13.06 -4.27
CA LEU A 230 13.17 12.23 -4.79
C LEU A 230 13.68 11.19 -5.79
N ARG A 231 14.62 11.54 -6.69
CA ARG A 231 15.23 10.57 -7.61
C ARG A 231 16.06 9.51 -6.89
N VAL A 232 16.81 9.89 -5.85
CA VAL A 232 17.57 8.94 -5.01
C VAL A 232 16.60 7.97 -4.32
N ILE A 233 15.50 8.49 -3.74
CA ILE A 233 14.47 7.67 -3.09
C ILE A 233 13.81 6.71 -4.09
N ALA A 234 13.49 7.16 -5.30
CA ALA A 234 12.89 6.32 -6.34
C ALA A 234 13.76 5.11 -6.70
N ARG A 235 15.09 5.28 -6.70
CA ARG A 235 16.06 4.21 -7.04
C ARG A 235 16.33 3.23 -5.91
N GLY A 236 16.43 3.70 -4.67
CA GLY A 236 16.92 2.88 -3.56
C GLY A 236 16.14 2.98 -2.25
N GLY A 237 14.97 3.63 -2.27
CA GLY A 237 14.17 3.92 -1.08
C GLY A 237 14.79 5.02 -0.20
N VAL A 238 14.08 5.35 0.88
CA VAL A 238 14.56 6.36 1.86
C VAL A 238 15.90 5.95 2.47
N ARG A 239 16.19 4.66 2.57
CA ARG A 239 17.47 4.14 3.06
C ARG A 239 18.68 4.62 2.26
N ALA A 240 18.53 4.82 0.95
CA ALA A 240 19.57 5.31 0.06
C ALA A 240 19.76 6.84 0.12
N ALA A 241 18.86 7.56 0.78
CA ALA A 241 18.88 9.01 0.81
C ALA A 241 19.90 9.53 1.85
N HIS A 242 21.15 9.71 1.44
CA HIS A 242 22.17 10.36 2.24
C HIS A 242 22.55 11.71 1.62
N PHE A 243 23.05 12.66 2.43
CA PHE A 243 23.41 13.98 1.94
C PHE A 243 24.45 13.93 0.80
N ALA A 244 25.37 12.97 0.83
CA ALA A 244 26.37 12.80 -0.21
C ALA A 244 25.75 12.39 -1.54
N ASP A 245 24.89 11.37 -1.52
CA ASP A 245 24.22 10.82 -2.71
C ASP A 245 23.27 11.85 -3.34
N ILE A 246 22.55 12.61 -2.49
CA ILE A 246 21.67 13.68 -2.93
C ILE A 246 22.47 14.84 -3.54
N ALA A 247 23.60 15.22 -2.96
CA ALA A 247 24.45 16.28 -3.49
C ALA A 247 25.06 15.89 -4.84
N GLU A 248 25.52 14.64 -4.98
CA GLU A 248 26.03 14.08 -6.24
C GLU A 248 24.94 14.09 -7.32
N GLU A 249 23.74 13.59 -7.00
CA GLU A 249 22.58 13.57 -7.90
C GLU A 249 22.15 14.98 -8.32
N ALA A 250 22.26 15.97 -7.42
CA ALA A 250 21.90 17.36 -7.69
C ALA A 250 23.02 18.13 -8.43
N GLY A 251 24.21 17.56 -8.54
CA GLY A 251 25.39 18.24 -9.11
C GLY A 251 25.89 19.42 -8.26
N VAL A 252 25.77 19.34 -6.93
CA VAL A 252 26.14 20.40 -5.99
C VAL A 252 27.17 19.92 -4.96
N SER A 253 27.74 20.85 -4.18
CA SER A 253 28.63 20.47 -3.08
C SER A 253 27.88 19.72 -1.97
N THR A 254 28.54 18.79 -1.30
CA THR A 254 27.96 17.97 -0.20
C THR A 254 27.49 18.80 1.00
N ALA A 255 27.97 20.04 1.14
CA ALA A 255 27.52 20.95 2.19
C ALA A 255 26.17 21.61 1.90
N LEU A 256 25.79 21.73 0.61
CA LEU A 256 24.63 22.54 0.21
C LEU A 256 23.28 21.93 0.65
N PRO A 257 23.03 20.61 0.54
CA PRO A 257 21.80 20.02 1.05
C PRO A 257 21.62 20.24 2.55
N ARG A 258 22.71 20.14 3.33
CA ARG A 258 22.70 20.41 4.77
C ARG A 258 22.48 21.90 5.07
N TYR A 259 23.04 22.78 4.27
CA TYR A 259 22.86 24.23 4.43
C TYR A 259 21.38 24.65 4.29
N TYR A 260 20.67 24.09 3.28
CA TYR A 260 19.27 24.43 3.05
C TYR A 260 18.30 23.73 4.01
N HIS A 261 18.58 22.49 4.41
CA HIS A 261 17.59 21.65 5.11
C HIS A 261 18.02 21.20 6.52
N GLY A 262 19.24 21.56 6.97
CA GLY A 262 19.76 21.28 8.30
C GLY A 262 20.00 19.80 8.57
N THR A 263 18.94 19.01 8.70
CA THR A 263 18.97 17.57 8.99
C THR A 263 18.46 16.75 7.81
N LEU A 264 18.81 15.46 7.78
CA LEU A 264 18.25 14.54 6.78
C LEU A 264 16.72 14.44 6.91
N ASP A 265 16.21 14.42 8.12
CA ASP A 265 14.76 14.40 8.38
C ASP A 265 14.08 15.66 7.85
N GLY A 266 14.68 16.83 8.05
CA GLY A 266 14.20 18.09 7.49
C GLY A 266 14.19 18.07 5.95
N LEU A 267 15.23 17.50 5.35
CA LEU A 267 15.30 17.33 3.89
C LEU A 267 14.21 16.36 3.39
N LEU A 268 14.01 15.22 4.05
CA LEU A 268 12.97 14.24 3.69
C LEU A 268 11.56 14.84 3.81
N ALA A 269 11.29 15.59 4.88
CA ALA A 269 10.01 16.26 5.06
C ALA A 269 9.76 17.31 3.95
N ALA A 270 10.78 18.10 3.59
CA ALA A 270 10.70 19.07 2.50
C ALA A 270 10.53 18.39 1.13
N ALA A 271 11.23 17.28 0.89
CA ALA A 271 11.10 16.50 -0.35
C ALA A 271 9.68 15.92 -0.47
N PHE A 272 9.11 15.41 0.63
CA PHE A 272 7.72 14.95 0.65
C PHE A 272 6.73 16.08 0.33
N ALA A 273 6.86 17.22 1.00
CA ALA A 273 6.00 18.39 0.75
C ALA A 273 6.07 18.83 -0.73
N ARG A 274 7.28 18.82 -1.32
CA ARG A 274 7.47 19.13 -2.76
C ARG A 274 6.79 18.10 -3.66
N PHE A 275 6.98 16.82 -3.40
CA PHE A 275 6.34 15.74 -4.17
C PHE A 275 4.81 15.85 -4.16
N VAL A 276 4.22 16.03 -2.97
CA VAL A 276 2.77 16.21 -2.79
C VAL A 276 2.29 17.48 -3.50
N GLY A 277 3.05 18.59 -3.39
CA GLY A 277 2.74 19.84 -4.08
C GLY A 277 2.72 19.67 -5.59
N GLN A 278 3.77 19.09 -6.18
CA GLN A 278 3.85 18.84 -7.63
C GLN A 278 2.72 17.91 -8.13
N ARG A 279 2.39 16.87 -7.35
CA ARG A 279 1.28 15.96 -7.68
C ARG A 279 -0.05 16.69 -7.66
N ARG A 280 -0.32 17.46 -6.62
CA ARG A 280 -1.53 18.28 -6.49
C ARG A 280 -1.66 19.28 -7.63
N ASP A 281 -0.59 20.01 -7.95
CA ASP A 281 -0.62 21.05 -8.99
C ASP A 281 -0.90 20.45 -10.38
N ARG A 282 -0.32 19.26 -10.68
CA ARG A 282 -0.66 18.50 -11.89
C ARG A 282 -2.13 18.09 -11.92
N MET A 283 -2.67 17.57 -10.81
CA MET A 283 -4.08 17.16 -10.74
C MET A 283 -5.03 18.35 -10.93
N LEU A 284 -4.74 19.50 -10.32
CA LEU A 284 -5.56 20.72 -10.47
C LEU A 284 -5.50 21.26 -11.91
N ALA A 285 -4.31 21.29 -12.52
CA ALA A 285 -4.15 21.72 -13.90
C ALA A 285 -4.89 20.81 -14.89
N ARG A 286 -4.94 19.50 -14.63
CA ARG A 286 -5.71 18.54 -15.44
C ARG A 286 -7.21 18.74 -15.25
N ALA A 287 -7.68 18.82 -14.02
CA ALA A 287 -9.10 19.01 -13.70
C ALA A 287 -9.68 20.28 -14.35
N ALA A 288 -8.88 21.35 -14.44
CA ALA A 288 -9.27 22.61 -15.10
C ALA A 288 -9.48 22.48 -16.63
N LEU A 289 -9.00 21.41 -17.26
CA LEU A 289 -9.12 21.15 -18.70
C LEU A 289 -10.24 20.16 -19.06
N ILE A 290 -10.98 19.69 -18.05
CA ILE A 290 -12.02 18.66 -18.20
C ILE A 290 -13.35 19.27 -17.78
N ASP A 291 -14.29 19.40 -18.72
CA ASP A 291 -15.61 19.99 -18.47
C ASP A 291 -16.57 19.02 -17.78
N ASP A 292 -16.53 17.72 -18.15
CA ASP A 292 -17.41 16.69 -17.60
C ASP A 292 -17.01 16.33 -16.15
N PRO A 293 -17.89 16.53 -15.16
CA PRO A 293 -17.59 16.24 -13.76
C PRO A 293 -17.28 14.76 -13.50
N ARG A 294 -17.93 13.83 -14.19
CA ARG A 294 -17.67 12.39 -14.08
C ARG A 294 -16.27 12.04 -14.58
N GLU A 295 -15.89 12.60 -15.73
CA GLU A 295 -14.54 12.44 -16.27
C GLU A 295 -13.48 13.11 -15.39
N ARG A 296 -13.79 14.18 -14.65
CA ARG A 296 -12.88 14.77 -13.65
C ARG A 296 -12.59 13.80 -12.51
N VAL A 297 -13.60 13.11 -11.96
CA VAL A 297 -13.39 12.09 -10.93
C VAL A 297 -12.49 10.98 -11.45
N ARG A 298 -12.82 10.47 -12.65
CA ARG A 298 -12.05 9.42 -13.31
C ARG A 298 -10.59 9.85 -13.56
N ASP A 299 -10.38 11.04 -14.12
CA ASP A 299 -9.05 11.57 -14.37
C ASP A 299 -8.25 11.75 -13.08
N ALA A 300 -8.87 12.20 -12.00
CA ALA A 300 -8.21 12.37 -10.71
C ALA A 300 -7.68 11.04 -10.14
N VAL A 301 -8.42 9.94 -10.30
CA VAL A 301 -8.00 8.60 -9.87
C VAL A 301 -6.91 8.03 -10.80
N LEU A 302 -7.02 8.28 -12.10
CA LEU A 302 -6.16 7.68 -13.13
C LEU A 302 -5.02 8.59 -13.57
N ALA A 303 -4.81 9.76 -12.93
CA ALA A 303 -3.88 10.80 -13.37
C ALA A 303 -2.44 10.31 -13.58
N ASP A 304 -1.97 9.37 -12.78
CA ASP A 304 -0.62 8.85 -12.89
C ASP A 304 -0.43 7.92 -14.12
N THR A 305 -1.52 7.46 -14.74
CA THR A 305 -1.44 6.61 -15.93
C THR A 305 -0.97 7.34 -17.21
N VAL A 306 -0.97 8.67 -17.19
CA VAL A 306 -0.41 9.50 -18.29
C VAL A 306 1.11 9.66 -18.22
N LEU A 307 1.71 9.32 -17.08
CA LEU A 307 3.16 9.28 -16.91
C LEU A 307 3.76 8.15 -17.74
N THR A 308 5.01 8.30 -18.15
CA THR A 308 5.76 7.18 -18.72
C THR A 308 5.88 6.04 -17.67
N PRO A 309 6.08 4.79 -18.09
CA PRO A 309 6.21 3.67 -17.15
C PRO A 309 7.28 3.90 -16.07
N GLY A 310 8.42 4.53 -16.43
CA GLY A 310 9.48 4.88 -15.49
C GLY A 310 9.04 5.93 -14.48
N GLU A 311 8.49 7.06 -14.94
CA GLU A 311 7.99 8.13 -14.06
C GLU A 311 6.89 7.64 -13.13
N ARG A 312 6.00 6.78 -13.62
CA ARG A 312 4.92 6.18 -12.82
C ARG A 312 5.48 5.29 -11.73
N ARG A 313 6.44 4.41 -12.07
CA ARG A 313 7.13 3.58 -11.09
C ARG A 313 7.79 4.44 -10.02
N ASP A 314 8.53 5.46 -10.41
CA ASP A 314 9.23 6.36 -9.48
C ASP A 314 8.24 7.08 -8.55
N ALA A 315 7.13 7.60 -9.09
CA ALA A 315 6.08 8.24 -8.30
C ALA A 315 5.46 7.27 -7.28
N ARG A 316 5.17 6.03 -7.68
CA ARG A 316 4.64 4.98 -6.79
C ARG A 316 5.65 4.62 -5.70
N VAL A 317 6.94 4.44 -6.05
CA VAL A 317 7.99 4.15 -5.06
C VAL A 317 8.09 5.29 -4.04
N ILE A 318 8.19 6.55 -4.50
CA ILE A 318 8.27 7.72 -3.62
C ILE A 318 7.06 7.77 -2.70
N TRP A 319 5.85 7.60 -3.25
CA TRP A 319 4.61 7.64 -2.48
C TRP A 319 4.59 6.57 -1.37
N HIS A 320 4.88 5.31 -1.71
CA HIS A 320 4.88 4.21 -0.75
C HIS A 320 6.00 4.31 0.29
N GLU A 321 7.16 4.86 -0.07
CA GLU A 321 8.22 5.15 0.91
C GLU A 321 7.78 6.18 1.95
N PHE A 322 7.08 7.23 1.54
CA PHE A 322 6.56 8.23 2.48
C PHE A 322 5.36 7.72 3.30
N LEU A 323 4.45 6.96 2.71
CA LEU A 323 3.40 6.28 3.46
C LEU A 323 4.01 5.43 4.59
N ARG A 324 5.03 4.63 4.28
CA ARG A 324 5.75 3.82 5.26
C ARG A 324 6.35 4.64 6.40
N LEU A 325 6.97 5.78 6.08
CA LEU A 325 7.50 6.65 7.12
C LEU A 325 6.39 7.08 8.10
N GLY A 326 5.19 7.33 7.61
CA GLY A 326 4.02 7.60 8.46
C GLY A 326 3.60 6.43 9.35
N PHE A 327 3.95 5.17 9.01
CA PHE A 327 3.63 4.02 9.86
C PHE A 327 4.54 3.92 11.08
N VAL A 328 5.85 4.17 10.89
CA VAL A 328 6.89 3.93 11.90
C VAL A 328 7.38 5.22 12.57
N ARG A 329 7.14 6.38 11.96
CA ARG A 329 7.59 7.69 12.46
C ARG A 329 6.40 8.57 12.82
N GLU A 330 6.21 8.79 14.10
CA GLU A 330 5.09 9.59 14.62
C GLU A 330 5.16 11.07 14.17
N ASP A 331 6.36 11.62 14.07
CA ASP A 331 6.61 13.00 13.62
C ASP A 331 6.22 13.26 12.15
N LEU A 332 6.25 12.21 11.29
CA LEU A 332 5.83 12.29 9.88
C LEU A 332 4.39 11.84 9.65
N ARG A 333 3.81 11.08 10.56
CA ARG A 333 2.44 10.54 10.43
C ARG A 333 1.41 11.62 10.16
N GLY A 334 1.49 12.75 10.88
CA GLY A 334 0.58 13.86 10.69
C GLY A 334 0.66 14.49 9.29
N ALA A 335 1.86 14.68 8.76
CA ALA A 335 2.06 15.25 7.42
C ALA A 335 1.59 14.29 6.32
N VAL A 336 1.88 12.99 6.47
CA VAL A 336 1.43 11.96 5.53
C VAL A 336 -0.09 11.82 5.57
N GLY A 337 -0.69 11.74 6.77
CA GLY A 337 -2.13 11.70 6.94
C GLY A 337 -2.83 12.92 6.34
N ALA A 338 -2.29 14.12 6.54
CA ALA A 338 -2.85 15.34 5.94
C ALA A 338 -2.79 15.31 4.40
N ALA A 339 -1.72 14.77 3.80
CA ALA A 339 -1.61 14.65 2.35
C ALA A 339 -2.66 13.69 1.77
N VAL A 340 -2.80 12.49 2.37
CA VAL A 340 -3.80 11.50 1.94
C VAL A 340 -5.22 12.00 2.21
N GLY A 341 -5.47 12.65 3.36
CA GLY A 341 -6.76 13.26 3.68
C GLY A 341 -7.17 14.32 2.66
N ALA A 342 -6.24 15.17 2.24
CA ALA A 342 -6.50 16.18 1.20
C ALA A 342 -6.83 15.55 -0.17
N ASP A 343 -6.27 14.40 -0.50
CA ASP A 343 -6.63 13.65 -1.73
C ASP A 343 -8.05 13.09 -1.62
N ILE A 344 -8.42 12.52 -0.47
CA ILE A 344 -9.78 12.04 -0.19
C ILE A 344 -10.79 13.18 -0.26
N ASP A 345 -10.54 14.30 0.40
CA ASP A 345 -11.43 15.46 0.41
C ASP A 345 -11.65 16.04 -0.99
N ARG A 346 -10.57 16.09 -1.79
CA ARG A 346 -10.66 16.56 -3.18
C ARG A 346 -11.50 15.62 -4.04
N LEU A 347 -11.30 14.31 -3.94
CA LEU A 347 -12.12 13.34 -4.67
C LEU A 347 -13.58 13.41 -4.22
N ALA A 348 -13.83 13.56 -2.92
CA ALA A 348 -15.19 13.74 -2.40
C ALA A 348 -15.86 14.99 -2.97
N GLY A 349 -15.12 16.10 -3.09
CA GLY A 349 -15.61 17.31 -3.74
C GLY A 349 -15.98 17.10 -5.20
N LEU A 350 -15.12 16.42 -5.99
CA LEU A 350 -15.41 16.09 -7.38
C LEU A 350 -16.63 15.16 -7.54
N ILE A 351 -16.81 14.19 -6.64
CA ILE A 351 -17.99 13.31 -6.64
C ILE A 351 -19.25 14.12 -6.33
N ALA A 352 -19.21 15.03 -5.36
CA ALA A 352 -20.32 15.92 -5.04
C ALA A 352 -20.69 16.85 -6.21
N GLU A 353 -19.68 17.38 -6.93
CA GLU A 353 -19.91 18.14 -8.17
C GLU A 353 -20.59 17.29 -9.24
N ALA A 354 -20.19 16.03 -9.42
CA ALA A 354 -20.81 15.12 -10.35
C ALA A 354 -22.28 14.82 -9.96
N GLN A 355 -22.58 14.65 -8.67
CA GLN A 355 -23.95 14.48 -8.18
C GLN A 355 -24.83 15.71 -8.46
N ALA A 356 -24.28 16.92 -8.32
CA ALA A 356 -25.03 18.16 -8.53
C ALA A 356 -25.54 18.33 -9.98
N VAL A 357 -25.02 17.58 -10.94
CA VAL A 357 -25.42 17.56 -12.35
C VAL A 357 -25.92 16.20 -12.83
N ASP A 358 -26.34 15.33 -11.92
CA ASP A 358 -26.82 13.97 -12.19
C ASP A 358 -25.80 13.07 -12.93
N ALA A 359 -24.51 13.38 -12.83
CA ALA A 359 -23.43 12.59 -13.39
C ALA A 359 -22.89 11.52 -12.43
N ALA A 360 -23.38 11.48 -11.20
CA ALA A 360 -23.19 10.42 -10.21
C ALA A 360 -24.50 10.20 -9.44
N ALA A 361 -24.73 8.98 -8.94
CA ALA A 361 -25.97 8.63 -8.26
C ALA A 361 -26.16 9.42 -6.96
N ALA A 362 -27.37 9.87 -6.68
CA ALA A 362 -27.70 10.66 -5.50
C ALA A 362 -27.52 9.89 -4.18
N GLY A 363 -27.54 8.54 -4.22
CA GLY A 363 -27.33 7.67 -3.05
C GLY A 363 -25.87 7.55 -2.62
N VAL A 364 -24.91 7.92 -3.46
CA VAL A 364 -23.48 7.86 -3.15
C VAL A 364 -23.14 8.82 -2.01
N VAL A 365 -22.41 8.32 -1.01
CA VAL A 365 -21.81 9.18 0.03
C VAL A 365 -20.40 9.59 -0.42
N PRO A 366 -20.17 10.85 -0.86
CA PRO A 366 -18.95 11.26 -1.56
C PRO A 366 -17.66 10.94 -0.79
N LEU A 367 -17.64 11.19 0.52
CA LEU A 367 -16.46 10.93 1.35
C LEU A 367 -16.14 9.43 1.45
N ALA A 368 -17.15 8.57 1.58
CA ALA A 368 -16.95 7.13 1.65
C ALA A 368 -16.48 6.56 0.30
N ALA A 369 -17.07 7.01 -0.81
CA ALA A 369 -16.65 6.63 -2.16
C ALA A 369 -15.21 7.08 -2.45
N ALA A 370 -14.87 8.33 -2.14
CA ALA A 370 -13.50 8.86 -2.31
C ALA A 370 -12.47 8.05 -1.52
N ARG A 371 -12.80 7.66 -0.28
CA ARG A 371 -11.92 6.85 0.56
C ARG A 371 -11.65 5.50 -0.08
N ARG A 372 -12.69 4.77 -0.52
CA ARG A 372 -12.51 3.47 -1.19
C ARG A 372 -11.76 3.57 -2.53
N LEU A 373 -11.92 4.66 -3.27
CA LEU A 373 -11.10 4.93 -4.46
C LEU A 373 -9.62 5.09 -4.12
N VAL A 374 -9.30 5.80 -3.05
CA VAL A 374 -7.91 5.97 -2.58
C VAL A 374 -7.36 4.65 -2.04
N GLU A 375 -8.16 3.84 -1.37
CA GLU A 375 -7.79 2.49 -0.94
C GLU A 375 -7.45 1.60 -2.14
N ALA A 376 -8.32 1.53 -3.14
CA ALA A 376 -8.09 0.75 -4.34
C ALA A 376 -6.83 1.21 -5.09
N LEU A 377 -6.62 2.52 -5.22
CA LEU A 377 -5.45 3.10 -5.85
C LEU A 377 -4.16 2.68 -5.13
N ASN A 378 -4.08 2.88 -3.81
CA ASN A 378 -2.88 2.53 -3.04
C ASN A 378 -2.57 1.02 -3.10
N GLY A 379 -3.59 0.17 -3.04
CA GLY A 379 -3.39 -1.27 -3.11
C GLY A 379 -2.92 -1.74 -4.50
N LEU A 380 -3.49 -1.20 -5.58
CA LEU A 380 -3.08 -1.53 -6.94
C LEU A 380 -1.70 -0.96 -7.29
N ASP A 381 -1.35 0.22 -6.78
CA ASP A 381 0.00 0.78 -6.96
C ASP A 381 1.06 -0.12 -6.32
N LEU A 382 0.81 -0.62 -5.11
CA LEU A 382 1.70 -1.60 -4.48
C LEU A 382 1.76 -2.91 -5.27
N GLY A 383 0.62 -3.41 -5.74
CA GLY A 383 0.54 -4.60 -6.61
C GLY A 383 1.37 -4.42 -7.88
N GLY A 384 1.33 -3.25 -8.51
CA GLY A 384 2.14 -2.90 -9.68
C GLY A 384 3.64 -2.85 -9.37
N LEU A 385 4.04 -2.31 -8.21
CA LEU A 385 5.44 -2.31 -7.76
C LEU A 385 5.99 -3.72 -7.50
N LEU A 386 5.16 -4.63 -7.06
CA LEU A 386 5.50 -6.03 -6.82
C LEU A 386 5.45 -6.89 -8.10
N GLY A 387 4.85 -6.39 -9.19
CA GLY A 387 4.67 -7.14 -10.44
C GLY A 387 3.47 -8.09 -10.44
N LEU A 388 2.55 -7.96 -9.48
CA LEU A 388 1.32 -8.74 -9.37
C LEU A 388 0.24 -8.32 -10.35
N VAL A 389 0.28 -7.06 -10.77
CA VAL A 389 -0.66 -6.46 -11.70
C VAL A 389 0.10 -5.55 -12.65
N ASP A 390 -0.18 -5.66 -13.95
CA ASP A 390 0.35 -4.72 -14.93
C ASP A 390 -0.46 -3.41 -14.99
N ASP A 391 0.09 -2.41 -15.65
CA ASP A 391 -0.53 -1.09 -15.75
C ASP A 391 -1.90 -1.13 -16.45
N GLU A 392 -2.08 -2.02 -17.43
CA GLU A 392 -3.36 -2.16 -18.15
C GLU A 392 -4.42 -2.82 -17.28
N GLN A 393 -4.05 -3.84 -16.52
CA GLN A 393 -4.93 -4.49 -15.54
C GLN A 393 -5.33 -3.51 -14.42
N ALA A 394 -4.35 -2.79 -13.84
CA ALA A 394 -4.62 -1.78 -12.81
C ALA A 394 -5.58 -0.71 -13.31
N LEU A 395 -5.36 -0.21 -14.55
CA LEU A 395 -6.22 0.79 -15.18
C LEU A 395 -7.65 0.26 -15.38
N ARG A 396 -7.82 -0.99 -15.82
CA ARG A 396 -9.14 -1.61 -15.98
C ARG A 396 -9.87 -1.74 -14.65
N ILE A 397 -9.19 -2.23 -13.62
CA ILE A 397 -9.78 -2.39 -12.29
C ILE A 397 -10.17 -1.03 -11.70
N LEU A 398 -9.28 -0.03 -11.74
CA LEU A 398 -9.58 1.31 -11.23
C LEU A 398 -10.74 1.96 -11.99
N SER A 399 -10.77 1.84 -13.33
CA SER A 399 -11.87 2.38 -14.13
C SER A 399 -13.21 1.76 -13.77
N TRP A 400 -13.21 0.46 -13.50
CA TRP A 400 -14.39 -0.24 -13.04
C TRP A 400 -14.81 0.21 -11.64
N VAL A 401 -13.86 0.30 -10.69
CA VAL A 401 -14.13 0.77 -9.32
C VAL A 401 -14.72 2.19 -9.33
N VAL A 402 -14.16 3.10 -10.14
CA VAL A 402 -14.70 4.46 -10.31
C VAL A 402 -16.14 4.43 -10.82
N ALA A 403 -16.44 3.63 -11.84
CA ALA A 403 -17.78 3.53 -12.38
C ALA A 403 -18.77 2.98 -11.33
N ASP A 404 -18.39 1.91 -10.64
CA ASP A 404 -19.21 1.29 -9.59
C ASP A 404 -19.48 2.26 -8.41
N GLU A 405 -18.46 3.02 -7.98
CA GLU A 405 -18.62 4.02 -6.92
C GLU A 405 -19.50 5.22 -7.31
N LEU A 406 -19.62 5.54 -8.60
CA LEU A 406 -20.42 6.67 -9.06
C LEU A 406 -21.86 6.28 -9.45
N ASP A 407 -22.15 4.99 -9.67
CA ASP A 407 -23.45 4.52 -10.19
C ASP A 407 -24.37 3.92 -9.10
N GLN A 408 -23.94 3.86 -7.83
CA GLN A 408 -24.73 3.36 -6.71
C GLN A 408 -25.37 4.48 -5.90
#